data_1470d2e52b8d780203252ca882403836
#
_entry.id   1470d2e52b8d780203252ca882403836
#
_cell.length_a   1.000
_cell.length_b   1.000
_cell.length_c   1.000
_cell.angle_alpha   90.00
_cell.angle_beta   90.00
_cell.angle_gamma   90.00
#
_symmetry.space_group_name_H-M   'P 1'
#
loop_
_entity.id
_entity.type
_entity.pdbx_description
1 polymer ?
#
loop_
_entity_poly.entity_id
_entity_poly.type
_entity_poly.pdbx_seq_one_letter_code
_entity_poly.pdbx_strand_id
1 'polypeptide(L)'
;MDHPIFTASVLVSGLLLSAVALWRGWRPSLRAALGVGIGLRLILLISAAADAWQPLDYFYGFHAAGQAILARQDPILATHGSWHFLPMIPYLYGLGLRAGLPWEIAGRLVTVAADIALIPLVGKLAGDRNAATARFAYACSPIALMVAVIHGQIEPVALVFLVAACVLARSGRGGWAGALFGFALSTGTWPVILLPALLALLPNWRERLHSLAAAAAVPVFFLVTMPLVVHSSWSNLLDVARYLGGVRPVVGEWGWTAWMTGGNWALAPTAAGIGQVVLYLTLLGVMWLWRRADRIDMISAVLLAFMVVTPRMGAQYLLWFVPFLIARPTFFSRPAMWLSALWAGLGYIYLTHFNDTGWWQNHQWWSRSSIVVIPVLVLAMPWSRRISAGTGEPAPVRPEPLTVTR
;
A
#
# COMPACT_ATOMS: atom_id res chain seq x y z
N MET A 1 22.63 4.89 0.68
CA MET A 1 22.07 5.70 1.81
C MET A 1 23.21 6.23 2.65
N ASP A 2 23.31 7.55 2.76
CA ASP A 2 24.46 8.19 3.43
C ASP A 2 24.31 8.24 4.96
N HIS A 3 23.06 8.28 5.45
CA HIS A 3 22.77 8.41 6.89
C HIS A 3 21.88 7.29 7.43
N PRO A 4 22.28 6.00 7.33
CA PRO A 4 21.43 4.86 7.71
C PRO A 4 21.08 4.85 9.20
N ILE A 5 22.00 5.23 10.08
CA ILE A 5 21.78 5.26 11.54
C ILE A 5 20.74 6.34 11.89
N PHE A 6 20.83 7.53 11.28
CA PHE A 6 19.85 8.59 11.51
C PHE A 6 18.46 8.17 11.06
N THR A 7 18.34 7.65 9.85
CA THR A 7 17.07 7.16 9.28
C THR A 7 16.46 6.06 10.15
N ALA A 8 17.27 5.06 10.55
CA ALA A 8 16.83 4.00 11.46
C ALA A 8 16.37 4.55 12.81
N SER A 9 17.09 5.53 13.37
CA SER A 9 16.74 6.16 14.65
C SER A 9 15.39 6.87 14.59
N VAL A 10 15.08 7.56 13.49
CA VAL A 10 13.77 8.22 13.30
C VAL A 10 12.65 7.18 13.22
N LEU A 11 12.84 6.09 12.47
CA LEU A 11 11.86 5.00 12.36
C LEU A 11 11.62 4.31 13.72
N VAL A 12 12.68 4.00 14.45
CA VAL A 12 12.62 3.39 15.79
C VAL A 12 11.94 4.35 16.78
N SER A 13 12.22 5.65 16.72
CA SER A 13 11.56 6.64 17.58
C SER A 13 10.06 6.69 17.32
N GLY A 14 9.60 6.66 16.06
CA GLY A 14 8.19 6.55 15.72
C GLY A 14 7.56 5.29 16.27
N LEU A 15 8.22 4.15 16.11
CA LEU A 15 7.75 2.87 16.65
C LEU A 15 7.62 2.90 18.18
N LEU A 16 8.63 3.43 18.88
CA LEU A 16 8.63 3.55 20.34
C LEU A 16 7.52 4.49 20.82
N LEU A 17 7.30 5.63 20.16
CA LEU A 17 6.20 6.55 20.46
C LEU A 17 4.84 5.83 20.35
N SER A 18 4.64 5.05 19.30
CA SER A 18 3.41 4.27 19.13
C SER A 18 3.28 3.20 20.21
N ALA A 19 4.35 2.48 20.55
CA ALA A 19 4.35 1.45 21.58
C ALA A 19 4.05 2.05 22.96
N VAL A 20 4.67 3.15 23.32
CA VAL A 20 4.43 3.87 24.60
C VAL A 20 2.99 4.39 24.66
N ALA A 21 2.46 4.96 23.57
CA ALA A 21 1.07 5.42 23.53
C ALA A 21 0.08 4.27 23.79
N LEU A 22 0.34 3.12 23.18
CA LEU A 22 -0.47 1.91 23.39
C LEU A 22 -0.37 1.38 24.83
N TRP A 23 0.84 1.30 25.36
CA TRP A 23 1.10 0.81 26.71
C TRP A 23 0.46 1.70 27.78
N ARG A 24 0.54 3.02 27.60
CA ARG A 24 -0.06 4.01 28.50
C ARG A 24 -1.57 4.17 28.31
N GLY A 25 -2.19 3.48 27.32
CA GLY A 25 -3.59 3.68 26.95
C GLY A 25 -3.88 5.10 26.43
N TRP A 26 -2.85 5.82 25.96
CA TRP A 26 -3.00 7.17 25.44
C TRP A 26 -3.81 7.17 24.15
N ARG A 27 -4.74 8.12 24.05
CA ARG A 27 -5.60 8.33 22.87
C ARG A 27 -5.31 9.69 22.23
N PRO A 28 -4.25 9.80 21.41
CA PRO A 28 -3.84 11.07 20.81
C PRO A 28 -4.96 11.70 19.99
N SER A 29 -5.10 13.02 20.09
CA SER A 29 -6.01 13.76 19.23
C SER A 29 -5.63 13.62 17.76
N LEU A 30 -6.53 13.98 16.83
CA LEU A 30 -6.17 14.02 15.40
C LEU A 30 -5.02 14.99 15.14
N ARG A 31 -5.02 16.14 15.79
CA ARG A 31 -3.95 17.15 15.66
C ARG A 31 -2.60 16.59 16.11
N ALA A 32 -2.56 15.87 17.23
CA ALA A 32 -1.34 15.22 17.70
C ALA A 32 -0.84 14.14 16.74
N ALA A 33 -1.73 13.29 16.23
CA ALA A 33 -1.39 12.25 15.27
C ALA A 33 -0.87 12.86 13.95
N LEU A 34 -1.51 13.91 13.44
CA LEU A 34 -1.06 14.63 12.26
C LEU A 34 0.28 15.34 12.51
N GLY A 35 0.43 16.04 13.66
CA GLY A 35 1.68 16.74 13.98
C GLY A 35 2.88 15.79 14.04
N VAL A 36 2.75 14.66 14.74
CA VAL A 36 3.81 13.63 14.81
C VAL A 36 4.02 13.00 13.43
N GLY A 37 2.94 12.63 12.73
CA GLY A 37 3.03 12.00 11.43
C GLY A 37 3.68 12.89 10.37
N ILE A 38 3.33 14.17 10.31
CA ILE A 38 3.95 15.16 9.41
C ILE A 38 5.41 15.38 9.82
N GLY A 39 5.70 15.56 11.11
CA GLY A 39 7.06 15.75 11.59
C GLY A 39 8.00 14.62 11.18
N LEU A 40 7.61 13.35 11.42
CA LEU A 40 8.41 12.20 11.03
C LEU A 40 8.64 12.15 9.51
N ARG A 41 7.61 12.43 8.70
CA ARG A 41 7.72 12.45 7.23
C ARG A 41 8.61 13.56 6.71
N LEU A 42 8.50 14.75 7.26
CA LEU A 42 9.35 15.88 6.86
C LEU A 42 10.82 15.64 7.20
N ILE A 43 11.12 15.12 8.40
CA ILE A 43 12.49 14.78 8.81
C ILE A 43 13.08 13.74 7.85
N LEU A 44 12.33 12.67 7.55
CA LEU A 44 12.78 11.64 6.62
C LEU A 44 12.83 12.13 5.17
N LEU A 45 11.92 13.02 4.74
CA LEU A 45 11.94 13.61 3.41
C LEU A 45 13.20 14.44 3.17
N ILE A 46 13.57 15.26 4.14
CA ILE A 46 14.81 16.06 4.06
C ILE A 46 16.03 15.13 3.98
N SER A 47 16.07 14.09 4.81
CA SER A 47 17.16 13.12 4.79
C SER A 47 17.22 12.36 3.46
N ALA A 48 16.08 11.84 2.96
CA ALA A 48 16.02 11.08 1.72
C ALA A 48 16.27 11.94 0.47
N ALA A 49 15.89 13.21 0.49
CA ALA A 49 16.17 14.14 -0.59
C ALA A 49 17.66 14.54 -0.67
N ALA A 50 18.35 14.57 0.47
CA ALA A 50 19.78 14.85 0.54
C ALA A 50 20.68 13.63 0.30
N ASP A 51 20.12 12.42 0.28
CA ASP A 51 20.86 11.17 0.10
C ASP A 51 21.32 11.01 -1.35
N ALA A 52 22.59 10.69 -1.55
CA ALA A 52 23.16 10.45 -2.89
C ALA A 52 22.56 9.19 -3.54
N TRP A 53 22.15 8.21 -2.72
CA TRP A 53 21.45 7.04 -3.21
C TRP A 53 19.97 7.32 -3.40
N GLN A 54 19.43 6.96 -4.56
CA GLN A 54 18.00 7.03 -4.85
C GLN A 54 17.51 5.65 -5.36
N PRO A 55 16.27 5.22 -5.04
CA PRO A 55 15.73 3.97 -5.55
C PRO A 55 15.70 3.95 -7.08
N LEU A 56 16.04 2.80 -7.69
CA LEU A 56 16.18 2.69 -9.14
C LEU A 56 14.89 3.00 -9.89
N ASP A 57 13.76 2.48 -9.44
CA ASP A 57 12.45 2.73 -10.06
C ASP A 57 11.99 4.18 -9.85
N TYR A 58 12.31 4.78 -8.71
CA TYR A 58 12.05 6.18 -8.42
C TYR A 58 12.80 7.11 -9.38
N PHE A 59 14.06 6.77 -9.68
CA PHE A 59 14.89 7.57 -10.57
C PHE A 59 14.61 7.26 -12.05
N TYR A 60 14.69 6.01 -12.46
CA TYR A 60 14.60 5.62 -13.88
C TYR A 60 13.15 5.52 -14.38
N GLY A 61 12.20 5.15 -13.54
CA GLY A 61 10.79 5.02 -13.92
C GLY A 61 9.98 6.28 -13.67
N PHE A 62 9.94 6.74 -12.43
CA PHE A 62 9.02 7.80 -12.00
C PHE A 62 9.50 9.18 -12.46
N HIS A 63 10.80 9.49 -12.32
CA HIS A 63 11.36 10.74 -12.81
C HIS A 63 11.21 10.85 -14.33
N ALA A 64 11.57 9.79 -15.06
CA ALA A 64 11.43 9.76 -16.50
C ALA A 64 9.97 9.98 -16.95
N ALA A 65 8.98 9.41 -16.23
CA ALA A 65 7.57 9.64 -16.52
C ALA A 65 7.14 11.09 -16.28
N GLY A 66 7.65 11.74 -15.21
CA GLY A 66 7.43 13.16 -14.95
C GLY A 66 8.05 14.06 -16.03
N GLN A 67 9.27 13.75 -16.48
CA GLN A 67 9.95 14.45 -17.59
C GLN A 67 9.19 14.26 -18.91
N ALA A 68 8.66 13.07 -19.18
CA ALA A 68 7.85 12.83 -20.37
C ALA A 68 6.63 13.77 -20.42
N ILE A 69 5.96 13.98 -19.28
CA ILE A 69 4.82 14.94 -19.21
C ILE A 69 5.28 16.38 -19.50
N LEU A 70 6.43 16.81 -18.97
CA LEU A 70 6.98 18.14 -19.28
C LEU A 70 7.26 18.30 -20.77
N ALA A 71 7.76 17.25 -21.42
CA ALA A 71 8.03 17.19 -22.85
C ALA A 71 6.75 16.95 -23.69
N ARG A 72 5.58 16.87 -23.07
CA ARG A 72 4.30 16.48 -23.69
C ARG A 72 4.37 15.14 -24.44
N GLN A 73 5.11 14.20 -23.89
CA GLN A 73 5.21 12.84 -24.40
C GLN A 73 4.38 11.88 -23.57
N ASP A 74 3.94 10.77 -24.18
CA ASP A 74 3.27 9.69 -23.47
C ASP A 74 4.23 9.06 -22.45
N PRO A 75 3.92 9.09 -21.14
CA PRO A 75 4.83 8.61 -20.11
C PRO A 75 5.07 7.10 -20.17
N ILE A 76 4.14 6.32 -20.73
CA ILE A 76 4.28 4.87 -20.85
C ILE A 76 5.21 4.53 -22.01
N LEU A 77 4.96 5.12 -23.16
CA LEU A 77 5.75 4.86 -24.36
C LEU A 77 7.15 5.48 -24.27
N ALA A 78 7.26 6.72 -23.78
CA ALA A 78 8.54 7.42 -23.64
C ALA A 78 9.50 6.75 -22.64
N THR A 79 8.98 6.06 -21.64
CA THR A 79 9.79 5.31 -20.66
C THR A 79 9.99 3.84 -21.03
N HIS A 80 9.55 3.43 -22.24
CA HIS A 80 9.60 2.03 -22.69
C HIS A 80 8.99 1.05 -21.67
N GLY A 81 7.90 1.46 -20.99
CA GLY A 81 7.19 0.66 -20.00
C GLY A 81 7.84 0.62 -18.61
N SER A 82 8.92 1.38 -18.34
CA SER A 82 9.39 1.56 -16.97
C SER A 82 8.34 2.22 -16.09
N TRP A 83 7.58 3.18 -16.64
CA TRP A 83 6.28 3.57 -16.10
C TRP A 83 5.19 2.74 -16.79
N HIS A 84 4.45 1.96 -16.02
CA HIS A 84 3.46 1.00 -16.51
C HIS A 84 2.10 1.14 -15.81
N PHE A 85 1.78 2.37 -15.42
CA PHE A 85 0.49 2.75 -14.85
C PHE A 85 -0.13 3.88 -15.66
N LEU A 86 -1.40 4.22 -15.38
CA LEU A 86 -2.06 5.34 -16.04
C LEU A 86 -1.40 6.69 -15.72
N PRO A 87 -1.61 7.72 -16.53
CA PRO A 87 -0.83 8.97 -16.47
C PRO A 87 -1.18 9.88 -15.28
N MET A 88 -2.10 9.51 -14.40
CA MET A 88 -2.54 10.33 -13.26
C MET A 88 -1.37 10.83 -12.41
N ILE A 89 -0.50 9.91 -11.99
CA ILE A 89 0.65 10.26 -11.15
C ILE A 89 1.72 11.05 -11.93
N PRO A 90 2.12 10.67 -13.15
CA PRO A 90 3.00 11.47 -13.98
C PRO A 90 2.54 12.91 -14.18
N TYR A 91 1.22 13.17 -14.29
CA TYR A 91 0.72 14.55 -14.34
C TYR A 91 1.08 15.35 -13.10
N LEU A 92 0.97 14.76 -11.91
CA LEU A 92 1.37 15.39 -10.64
C LEU A 92 2.87 15.61 -10.57
N TYR A 93 3.66 14.64 -11.03
CA TYR A 93 5.12 14.78 -11.13
C TYR A 93 5.52 15.91 -12.06
N GLY A 94 4.92 15.95 -13.26
CA GLY A 94 5.13 17.03 -14.23
C GLY A 94 4.78 18.41 -13.67
N LEU A 95 3.71 18.51 -12.88
CA LEU A 95 3.34 19.78 -12.21
C LEU A 95 4.39 20.21 -11.19
N GLY A 96 4.90 19.28 -10.36
CA GLY A 96 5.96 19.55 -9.37
C GLY A 96 7.26 20.02 -10.05
N LEU A 97 7.68 19.32 -11.10
CA LEU A 97 8.86 19.67 -11.89
C LEU A 97 8.68 21.04 -12.61
N ARG A 98 7.49 21.31 -13.17
CA ARG A 98 7.17 22.59 -13.80
C ARG A 98 7.18 23.75 -12.80
N ALA A 99 6.85 23.50 -11.55
CA ALA A 99 6.95 24.46 -10.45
C ALA A 99 8.40 24.71 -9.99
N GLY A 100 9.40 24.06 -10.60
CA GLY A 100 10.80 24.22 -10.29
C GLY A 100 11.27 23.42 -9.05
N LEU A 101 10.47 22.47 -8.57
CA LEU A 101 10.90 21.62 -7.47
C LEU A 101 11.94 20.60 -7.96
N PRO A 102 13.02 20.36 -7.20
CA PRO A 102 13.94 19.28 -7.49
C PRO A 102 13.21 17.93 -7.43
N TRP A 103 13.66 16.96 -8.24
CA TRP A 103 12.98 15.67 -8.35
C TRP A 103 12.85 14.95 -7.01
N GLU A 104 13.90 15.00 -6.21
CA GLU A 104 13.98 14.35 -4.90
C GLU A 104 12.83 14.76 -3.95
N ILE A 105 12.28 15.96 -4.18
CA ILE A 105 11.11 16.50 -3.47
C ILE A 105 9.83 16.29 -4.27
N ALA A 106 9.83 16.67 -5.57
CA ALA A 106 8.63 16.61 -6.41
C ALA A 106 8.02 15.22 -6.47
N GLY A 107 8.84 14.20 -6.65
CA GLY A 107 8.41 12.80 -6.70
C GLY A 107 7.85 12.30 -5.37
N ARG A 108 8.46 12.68 -4.23
CA ARG A 108 8.01 12.26 -2.90
C ARG A 108 6.82 13.05 -2.38
N LEU A 109 6.61 14.28 -2.83
CA LEU A 109 5.54 15.14 -2.33
C LEU A 109 4.15 14.49 -2.51
N VAL A 110 3.93 13.85 -3.65
CA VAL A 110 2.66 13.17 -3.98
C VAL A 110 2.40 11.99 -3.03
N THR A 111 3.42 11.17 -2.81
CA THR A 111 3.33 9.97 -1.97
C THR A 111 3.22 10.32 -0.49
N VAL A 112 3.98 11.32 -0.03
CA VAL A 112 3.93 11.84 1.35
C VAL A 112 2.59 12.49 1.66
N ALA A 113 2.04 13.29 0.75
CA ALA A 113 0.72 13.90 0.93
C ALA A 113 -0.37 12.84 1.04
N ALA A 114 -0.35 11.81 0.20
CA ALA A 114 -1.27 10.70 0.26
C ALA A 114 -1.15 9.91 1.57
N ASP A 115 0.08 9.67 2.02
CA ASP A 115 0.34 8.93 3.25
C ASP A 115 -0.08 9.71 4.51
N ILE A 116 0.08 11.04 4.53
CA ILE A 116 -0.49 11.90 5.57
C ILE A 116 -2.02 11.83 5.56
N ALA A 117 -2.65 11.84 4.39
CA ALA A 117 -4.10 11.74 4.25
C ALA A 117 -4.65 10.37 4.72
N LEU A 118 -3.85 9.32 4.69
CA LEU A 118 -4.21 8.02 5.27
C LEU A 118 -4.36 8.05 6.79
N ILE A 119 -3.67 8.94 7.52
CA ILE A 119 -3.75 9.03 8.99
C ILE A 119 -5.21 9.18 9.46
N PRO A 120 -5.98 10.21 9.05
CA PRO A 120 -7.37 10.32 9.46
C PRO A 120 -8.26 9.22 8.88
N LEU A 121 -7.98 8.73 7.67
CA LEU A 121 -8.78 7.69 7.01
C LEU A 121 -8.68 6.34 7.73
N VAL A 122 -7.49 5.95 8.19
CA VAL A 122 -7.29 4.74 9.00
C VAL A 122 -8.07 4.85 10.32
N GLY A 123 -8.09 6.03 10.95
CA GLY A 123 -8.95 6.28 12.10
C GLY A 123 -10.43 6.09 11.80
N LYS A 124 -10.93 6.63 10.67
CA LYS A 124 -12.33 6.42 10.24
C LYS A 124 -12.63 4.95 9.96
N LEU A 125 -11.71 4.24 9.33
CA LEU A 125 -11.86 2.82 9.04
C LEU A 125 -11.95 1.97 10.33
N ALA A 126 -11.20 2.35 11.39
CA ALA A 126 -11.17 1.69 12.68
C ALA A 126 -12.47 1.90 13.51
N GLY A 127 -13.25 2.94 13.19
CA GLY A 127 -14.43 3.33 13.93
C GLY A 127 -14.09 4.09 15.24
N ASP A 128 -15.09 4.79 15.81
CA ASP A 128 -14.88 5.82 16.85
C ASP A 128 -14.10 5.33 18.07
N ARG A 129 -14.37 4.11 18.54
CA ARG A 129 -13.70 3.54 19.73
C ARG A 129 -12.19 3.42 19.56
N ASN A 130 -11.72 3.08 18.35
CA ASN A 130 -10.32 2.78 18.05
C ASN A 130 -9.65 3.86 17.20
N ALA A 131 -10.39 4.87 16.74
CA ALA A 131 -9.91 5.89 15.82
C ALA A 131 -8.62 6.58 16.29
N ALA A 132 -8.56 6.97 17.55
CA ALA A 132 -7.41 7.67 18.11
C ALA A 132 -6.13 6.82 18.07
N THR A 133 -6.23 5.58 18.51
CA THR A 133 -5.11 4.64 18.55
C THR A 133 -4.68 4.24 17.13
N ALA A 134 -5.65 3.98 16.25
CA ALA A 134 -5.38 3.55 14.88
C ALA A 134 -4.66 4.64 14.06
N ARG A 135 -5.14 5.89 14.09
CA ARG A 135 -4.49 6.99 13.39
C ARG A 135 -3.08 7.28 13.90
N PHE A 136 -2.84 7.18 15.21
CA PHE A 136 -1.52 7.40 15.78
C PHE A 136 -0.56 6.25 15.45
N ALA A 137 -1.02 5.01 15.53
CA ALA A 137 -0.24 3.84 15.11
C ALA A 137 0.14 3.92 13.63
N TYR A 138 -0.77 4.38 12.75
CA TYR A 138 -0.45 4.58 11.34
C TYR A 138 0.53 5.75 11.13
N ALA A 139 0.33 6.88 11.81
CA ALA A 139 1.23 8.03 11.74
C ALA A 139 2.70 7.68 12.04
N CYS A 140 2.89 6.72 12.97
CA CYS A 140 4.20 6.23 13.41
C CYS A 140 4.64 4.91 12.74
N SER A 141 3.92 4.41 11.72
CA SER A 141 4.21 3.12 11.10
C SER A 141 5.53 3.15 10.33
N PRO A 142 6.55 2.33 10.70
CA PRO A 142 7.81 2.32 9.97
C PRO A 142 7.65 1.91 8.50
N ILE A 143 6.74 0.97 8.20
CA ILE A 143 6.48 0.53 6.81
C ILE A 143 5.95 1.71 5.99
N ALA A 144 4.98 2.46 6.53
CA ALA A 144 4.42 3.61 5.84
C ALA A 144 5.50 4.68 5.58
N LEU A 145 6.31 4.99 6.59
CA LEU A 145 7.41 5.94 6.48
C LEU A 145 8.47 5.51 5.44
N MET A 146 8.86 4.22 5.43
CA MET A 146 9.83 3.70 4.47
C MET A 146 9.30 3.75 3.04
N VAL A 147 8.08 3.28 2.81
CA VAL A 147 7.51 3.20 1.46
C VAL A 147 7.17 4.58 0.91
N ALA A 148 6.53 5.43 1.71
CA ALA A 148 6.08 6.74 1.25
C ALA A 148 7.21 7.75 1.09
N VAL A 149 8.24 7.70 1.98
CA VAL A 149 9.23 8.76 2.07
C VAL A 149 10.60 8.28 1.59
N ILE A 150 11.14 7.20 2.16
CA ILE A 150 12.50 6.74 1.81
C ILE A 150 12.50 6.23 0.38
N HIS A 151 11.56 5.36 0.03
CA HIS A 151 11.43 4.83 -1.33
C HIS A 151 10.74 5.83 -2.27
N GLY A 152 9.70 6.55 -1.81
CA GLY A 152 8.91 7.43 -2.66
C GLY A 152 7.95 6.68 -3.59
N GLN A 153 7.48 5.50 -3.17
CA GLN A 153 6.58 4.63 -3.94
C GLN A 153 5.14 5.13 -3.96
N ILE A 154 4.42 4.77 -5.02
CA ILE A 154 3.05 5.22 -5.30
C ILE A 154 1.97 4.48 -4.50
N GLU A 155 2.29 3.43 -3.77
CA GLU A 155 1.37 2.64 -2.95
C GLU A 155 0.51 3.48 -1.99
N PRO A 156 1.04 4.51 -1.29
CA PRO A 156 0.21 5.38 -0.46
C PRO A 156 -0.90 6.08 -1.24
N VAL A 157 -0.67 6.42 -2.53
CA VAL A 157 -1.69 7.07 -3.39
C VAL A 157 -2.80 6.08 -3.73
N ALA A 158 -2.46 4.84 -4.09
CA ALA A 158 -3.47 3.80 -4.32
C ALA A 158 -4.27 3.52 -3.03
N LEU A 159 -3.58 3.45 -1.88
CA LEU A 159 -4.19 3.16 -0.58
C LEU A 159 -5.09 4.27 -0.07
N VAL A 160 -4.75 5.56 -0.24
CA VAL A 160 -5.61 6.65 0.23
C VAL A 160 -6.96 6.59 -0.49
N PHE A 161 -6.97 6.35 -1.78
CA PHE A 161 -8.19 6.18 -2.55
C PHE A 161 -8.94 4.90 -2.18
N LEU A 162 -8.25 3.78 -2.01
CA LEU A 162 -8.84 2.49 -1.63
C LEU A 162 -9.48 2.55 -0.23
N VAL A 163 -8.77 3.08 0.76
CA VAL A 163 -9.29 3.20 2.13
C VAL A 163 -10.48 4.17 2.18
N ALA A 164 -10.40 5.30 1.46
CA ALA A 164 -11.51 6.23 1.33
C ALA A 164 -12.72 5.59 0.63
N ALA A 165 -12.50 4.77 -0.41
CA ALA A 165 -13.55 4.00 -1.08
C ALA A 165 -14.24 3.04 -0.10
N CYS A 166 -13.48 2.31 0.73
CA CYS A 166 -14.05 1.44 1.76
C CYS A 166 -14.88 2.21 2.80
N VAL A 167 -14.40 3.38 3.25
CA VAL A 167 -15.15 4.24 4.19
C VAL A 167 -16.47 4.72 3.58
N LEU A 168 -16.47 5.15 2.32
CA LEU A 168 -17.67 5.60 1.62
C LEU A 168 -18.62 4.46 1.28
N ALA A 169 -18.10 3.28 0.91
CA ALA A 169 -18.91 2.10 0.66
C ALA A 169 -19.67 1.67 1.92
N ARG A 170 -19.05 1.71 3.11
CA ARG A 170 -19.71 1.46 4.41
C ARG A 170 -20.82 2.48 4.70
N SER A 171 -20.74 3.67 4.14
CA SER A 171 -21.77 4.72 4.26
C SER A 171 -22.84 4.63 3.15
N GLY A 172 -22.84 3.57 2.33
CA GLY A 172 -23.81 3.37 1.25
C GLY A 172 -23.65 4.29 0.05
N ARG A 173 -22.51 4.98 -0.12
CA ARG A 173 -22.25 5.94 -1.19
C ARG A 173 -21.52 5.26 -2.36
N GLY A 174 -22.21 4.37 -3.09
CA GLY A 174 -21.62 3.49 -4.11
C GLY A 174 -20.92 4.24 -5.24
N GLY A 175 -21.52 5.26 -5.83
CA GLY A 175 -20.90 6.03 -6.92
C GLY A 175 -19.56 6.67 -6.52
N TRP A 176 -19.52 7.33 -5.37
CA TRP A 176 -18.28 7.92 -4.85
C TRP A 176 -17.24 6.88 -4.45
N ALA A 177 -17.69 5.78 -3.82
CA ALA A 177 -16.80 4.67 -3.50
C ALA A 177 -16.17 4.07 -4.76
N GLY A 178 -16.97 3.89 -5.82
CA GLY A 178 -16.49 3.44 -7.12
C GLY A 178 -15.51 4.41 -7.76
N ALA A 179 -15.80 5.72 -7.78
CA ALA A 179 -14.90 6.71 -8.33
C ALA A 179 -13.54 6.72 -7.64
N LEU A 180 -13.52 6.69 -6.28
CA LEU A 180 -12.27 6.59 -5.54
C LEU A 180 -11.54 5.28 -5.81
N PHE A 181 -12.26 4.16 -5.92
CA PHE A 181 -11.66 2.90 -6.31
C PHE A 181 -11.06 2.96 -7.72
N GLY A 182 -11.72 3.65 -8.65
CA GLY A 182 -11.19 3.95 -9.99
C GLY A 182 -9.89 4.76 -9.97
N PHE A 183 -9.77 5.75 -9.06
CA PHE A 183 -8.49 6.45 -8.83
C PHE A 183 -7.42 5.51 -8.27
N ALA A 184 -7.77 4.60 -7.35
CA ALA A 184 -6.84 3.58 -6.86
C ALA A 184 -6.34 2.68 -8.01
N LEU A 185 -7.24 2.23 -8.89
CA LEU A 185 -6.91 1.44 -10.09
C LEU A 185 -6.05 2.22 -11.09
N SER A 186 -6.23 3.53 -11.17
CA SER A 186 -5.44 4.41 -12.05
C SER A 186 -4.03 4.65 -11.52
N THR A 187 -3.79 4.43 -10.23
CA THR A 187 -2.46 4.49 -9.61
C THR A 187 -1.72 3.16 -9.75
N GLY A 188 -2.43 2.04 -9.63
CA GLY A 188 -1.88 0.70 -9.74
C GLY A 188 -3.00 -0.33 -9.91
N THR A 189 -2.75 -1.43 -10.62
CA THR A 189 -3.79 -2.41 -10.96
C THR A 189 -4.15 -3.36 -9.82
N TRP A 190 -3.28 -3.49 -8.82
CA TRP A 190 -3.44 -4.45 -7.73
C TRP A 190 -4.74 -4.30 -6.91
N PRO A 191 -5.34 -3.09 -6.71
CA PRO A 191 -6.59 -2.98 -5.95
C PRO A 191 -7.75 -3.78 -6.55
N VAL A 192 -7.68 -4.16 -7.83
CA VAL A 192 -8.72 -4.96 -8.50
C VAL A 192 -9.04 -6.26 -7.76
N ILE A 193 -8.06 -6.88 -7.08
CA ILE A 193 -8.28 -8.09 -6.28
C ILE A 193 -9.25 -7.87 -5.12
N LEU A 194 -9.47 -6.63 -4.70
CA LEU A 194 -10.36 -6.25 -3.60
C LEU A 194 -11.75 -5.80 -4.08
N LEU A 195 -11.96 -5.73 -5.40
CA LEU A 195 -13.25 -5.30 -5.96
C LEU A 195 -14.45 -6.10 -5.41
N PRO A 196 -14.41 -7.45 -5.31
CA PRO A 196 -15.51 -8.21 -4.73
C PRO A 196 -15.82 -7.82 -3.28
N ALA A 197 -14.76 -7.56 -2.48
CA ALA A 197 -14.91 -7.14 -1.09
C ALA A 197 -15.52 -5.74 -0.98
N LEU A 198 -15.08 -4.79 -1.83
CA LEU A 198 -15.63 -3.44 -1.91
C LEU A 198 -17.11 -3.46 -2.27
N LEU A 199 -17.48 -4.21 -3.31
CA LEU A 199 -18.89 -4.34 -3.72
C LEU A 199 -19.75 -4.98 -2.63
N ALA A 200 -19.19 -5.91 -1.86
CA ALA A 200 -19.89 -6.52 -0.73
C ALA A 200 -20.10 -5.61 0.47
N LEU A 201 -19.41 -4.45 0.55
CA LEU A 201 -19.68 -3.39 1.52
C LEU A 201 -20.96 -2.60 1.19
N LEU A 202 -21.38 -2.61 -0.07
CA LEU A 202 -22.52 -1.81 -0.56
C LEU A 202 -23.84 -2.52 -0.29
N PRO A 203 -24.89 -1.78 0.13
CA PRO A 203 -26.13 -2.35 0.67
C PRO A 203 -26.97 -3.07 -0.38
N ASN A 204 -26.96 -2.61 -1.63
CA ASN A 204 -27.84 -3.11 -2.68
C ASN A 204 -27.15 -3.14 -4.05
N TRP A 205 -27.80 -3.81 -5.02
CA TRP A 205 -27.26 -4.04 -6.35
C TRP A 205 -27.12 -2.74 -7.17
N ARG A 206 -27.99 -1.77 -6.95
CA ARG A 206 -27.94 -0.45 -7.65
C ARG A 206 -26.67 0.28 -7.28
N GLU A 207 -26.35 0.38 -5.97
CA GLU A 207 -25.11 0.98 -5.49
C GLU A 207 -23.87 0.22 -6.00
N ARG A 208 -23.96 -1.11 -6.12
CA ARG A 208 -22.86 -1.91 -6.70
C ARG A 208 -22.64 -1.60 -8.18
N LEU A 209 -23.73 -1.45 -8.97
CA LEU A 209 -23.62 -1.06 -10.39
C LEU A 209 -23.08 0.37 -10.55
N HIS A 210 -23.57 1.33 -9.76
CA HIS A 210 -23.02 2.69 -9.75
C HIS A 210 -21.54 2.68 -9.40
N SER A 211 -21.15 1.87 -8.43
CA SER A 211 -19.74 1.71 -8.03
C SER A 211 -18.89 1.12 -9.16
N LEU A 212 -19.36 0.07 -9.82
CA LEU A 212 -18.66 -0.53 -10.96
C LEU A 212 -18.51 0.45 -12.13
N ALA A 213 -19.59 1.13 -12.50
CA ALA A 213 -19.56 2.11 -13.58
C ALA A 213 -18.58 3.27 -13.27
N ALA A 214 -18.62 3.82 -12.05
CA ALA A 214 -17.72 4.88 -11.64
C ALA A 214 -16.25 4.39 -11.55
N ALA A 215 -16.03 3.17 -11.06
CA ALA A 215 -14.70 2.56 -10.98
C ALA A 215 -14.06 2.34 -12.36
N ALA A 216 -14.87 2.00 -13.37
CA ALA A 216 -14.40 1.85 -14.74
C ALA A 216 -14.21 3.21 -15.43
N ALA A 217 -15.09 4.18 -15.16
CA ALA A 217 -15.06 5.49 -15.81
C ALA A 217 -13.75 6.25 -15.54
N VAL A 218 -13.17 6.17 -14.34
CA VAL A 218 -11.96 6.92 -13.98
C VAL A 218 -10.74 6.46 -14.78
N PRO A 219 -10.36 5.17 -14.81
CA PRO A 219 -9.27 4.70 -15.67
C PRO A 219 -9.50 5.02 -17.15
N VAL A 220 -10.73 4.83 -17.64
CA VAL A 220 -11.10 5.16 -19.02
C VAL A 220 -10.91 6.65 -19.30
N PHE A 221 -11.32 7.51 -18.36
CA PHE A 221 -11.10 8.96 -18.48
C PHE A 221 -9.62 9.30 -18.66
N PHE A 222 -8.73 8.78 -17.82
CA PHE A 222 -7.29 9.02 -17.94
C PHE A 222 -6.70 8.47 -19.23
N LEU A 223 -7.15 7.30 -19.67
CA LEU A 223 -6.69 6.70 -20.91
C LEU A 223 -7.14 7.54 -22.14
N VAL A 224 -8.43 7.87 -22.19
CA VAL A 224 -9.04 8.60 -23.32
C VAL A 224 -8.57 10.06 -23.38
N THR A 225 -8.32 10.70 -22.24
CA THR A 225 -7.86 12.09 -22.22
C THR A 225 -6.36 12.26 -22.41
N MET A 226 -5.57 11.19 -22.29
CA MET A 226 -4.11 11.25 -22.42
C MET A 226 -3.65 11.87 -23.75
N PRO A 227 -4.20 11.52 -24.93
CA PRO A 227 -3.83 12.17 -26.19
C PRO A 227 -4.13 13.67 -26.27
N LEU A 228 -5.01 14.19 -25.41
CA LEU A 228 -5.32 15.63 -25.34
C LEU A 228 -4.30 16.41 -24.51
N VAL A 229 -3.59 15.74 -23.59
CA VAL A 229 -2.62 16.34 -22.67
C VAL A 229 -1.20 16.23 -23.23
N VAL A 230 -0.88 15.11 -23.84
CA VAL A 230 0.45 14.79 -24.40
C VAL A 230 0.36 14.58 -25.91
N HIS A 231 1.48 14.71 -26.62
CA HIS A 231 1.55 14.46 -28.07
C HIS A 231 1.51 12.95 -28.33
N SER A 232 0.35 12.34 -28.10
CA SER A 232 0.08 10.93 -28.37
C SER A 232 -1.09 10.83 -29.33
N SER A 233 -1.02 9.92 -30.29
CA SER A 233 -2.15 9.68 -31.19
C SER A 233 -3.13 8.69 -30.55
N TRP A 234 -4.38 8.75 -30.99
CA TRP A 234 -5.40 7.77 -30.58
C TRP A 234 -5.04 6.33 -30.96
N SER A 235 -4.24 6.16 -32.05
CA SER A 235 -3.72 4.85 -32.46
C SER A 235 -2.76 4.25 -31.45
N ASN A 236 -2.04 5.07 -30.67
CA ASN A 236 -1.11 4.61 -29.64
C ASN A 236 -1.79 3.99 -28.42
N LEU A 237 -3.11 4.22 -28.22
CA LEU A 237 -3.84 3.66 -27.08
C LEU A 237 -3.78 2.13 -27.02
N LEU A 238 -3.74 1.48 -28.19
CA LEU A 238 -3.59 0.02 -28.25
C LEU A 238 -2.21 -0.43 -27.74
N ASP A 239 -1.16 0.29 -28.08
CA ASP A 239 0.20 0.00 -27.63
C ASP A 239 0.35 0.26 -26.13
N VAL A 240 -0.24 1.35 -25.63
CA VAL A 240 -0.35 1.61 -24.21
C VAL A 240 -1.07 0.46 -23.48
N ALA A 241 -2.19 -0.01 -24.01
CA ALA A 241 -2.93 -1.13 -23.43
C ALA A 241 -2.09 -2.43 -23.42
N ARG A 242 -1.32 -2.68 -24.47
CA ARG A 242 -0.39 -3.81 -24.56
C ARG A 242 0.73 -3.70 -23.51
N TYR A 243 1.32 -2.51 -23.34
CA TYR A 243 2.31 -2.29 -22.28
C TYR A 243 1.72 -2.54 -20.90
N LEU A 244 0.57 -1.95 -20.60
CA LEU A 244 -0.12 -2.13 -19.30
C LEU A 244 -0.46 -3.61 -19.04
N GLY A 245 -0.90 -4.35 -20.07
CA GLY A 245 -1.21 -5.78 -19.96
C GLY A 245 0.01 -6.70 -19.92
N GLY A 246 1.17 -6.25 -20.41
CA GLY A 246 2.39 -7.03 -20.52
C GLY A 246 3.33 -6.96 -19.33
N VAL A 247 3.07 -6.06 -18.38
CA VAL A 247 3.96 -5.84 -17.23
C VAL A 247 4.04 -7.07 -16.34
N ARG A 248 5.25 -7.50 -16.08
CA ARG A 248 5.55 -8.58 -15.16
C ARG A 248 6.36 -8.04 -13.99
N PRO A 249 5.77 -7.97 -12.79
CA PRO A 249 6.48 -7.54 -11.60
C PRO A 249 7.70 -8.43 -11.33
N VAL A 250 8.66 -7.87 -10.62
CA VAL A 250 9.87 -8.57 -10.16
C VAL A 250 9.52 -9.82 -9.36
N VAL A 251 10.27 -10.88 -9.55
CA VAL A 251 10.11 -12.16 -8.85
C VAL A 251 11.41 -12.52 -8.13
N GLY A 252 11.33 -13.39 -7.13
CA GLY A 252 12.50 -13.94 -6.46
C GLY A 252 12.96 -13.18 -5.22
N GLU A 253 12.35 -12.06 -4.88
CA GLU A 253 12.71 -11.29 -3.68
C GLU A 253 12.01 -11.77 -2.40
N TRP A 254 10.98 -12.62 -2.49
CA TRP A 254 10.10 -12.87 -1.37
C TRP A 254 9.61 -14.31 -1.26
N GLY A 255 9.55 -14.79 -0.02
CA GLY A 255 8.89 -16.04 0.35
C GLY A 255 9.42 -17.24 -0.44
N TRP A 256 8.52 -18.05 -0.97
CA TRP A 256 8.85 -19.26 -1.70
C TRP A 256 9.64 -19.02 -3.00
N THR A 257 9.39 -17.90 -3.70
CA THR A 257 10.13 -17.56 -4.92
C THR A 257 11.59 -17.23 -4.63
N ALA A 258 11.88 -16.55 -3.52
CA ALA A 258 13.25 -16.30 -3.09
C ALA A 258 14.05 -17.59 -2.85
N TRP A 259 13.40 -18.61 -2.32
CA TRP A 259 14.01 -19.92 -2.13
C TRP A 259 14.20 -20.69 -3.43
N MET A 260 13.20 -20.68 -4.32
CA MET A 260 13.31 -21.35 -5.63
C MET A 260 14.38 -20.75 -6.53
N THR A 261 14.58 -19.44 -6.49
CA THR A 261 15.52 -18.72 -7.35
C THR A 261 16.88 -18.51 -6.67
N GLY A 262 17.02 -18.93 -5.41
CA GLY A 262 18.22 -18.60 -4.64
C GLY A 262 18.35 -17.12 -4.30
N GLY A 263 17.22 -16.35 -4.34
CA GLY A 263 17.19 -14.90 -4.17
C GLY A 263 17.50 -14.13 -5.47
N ASN A 264 17.63 -14.81 -6.59
CA ASN A 264 17.73 -14.15 -7.90
C ASN A 264 16.35 -13.73 -8.41
N TRP A 265 16.33 -12.71 -9.27
CA TRP A 265 15.07 -12.15 -9.77
C TRP A 265 14.47 -12.92 -10.97
N ALA A 266 15.09 -14.01 -11.37
CA ALA A 266 14.64 -14.83 -12.47
C ALA A 266 13.88 -16.07 -11.97
N LEU A 267 12.60 -16.13 -12.25
CA LEU A 267 11.77 -17.32 -12.05
C LEU A 267 11.38 -17.89 -13.40
N ALA A 268 11.51 -19.21 -13.57
CA ALA A 268 11.09 -19.88 -14.79
C ALA A 268 9.64 -19.54 -15.16
N PRO A 269 9.33 -19.24 -16.46
CA PRO A 269 7.98 -18.81 -16.86
C PRO A 269 6.87 -19.78 -16.43
N THR A 270 7.13 -21.09 -16.48
CA THR A 270 6.21 -22.13 -16.01
C THR A 270 5.94 -22.05 -14.52
N ALA A 271 6.97 -21.88 -13.68
CA ALA A 271 6.84 -21.72 -12.25
C ALA A 271 6.09 -20.40 -11.89
N ALA A 272 6.38 -19.32 -12.62
CA ALA A 272 5.66 -18.05 -12.47
C ALA A 272 4.19 -18.19 -12.84
N GLY A 273 3.86 -18.92 -13.92
CA GLY A 273 2.49 -19.21 -14.34
C GLY A 273 1.73 -20.04 -13.30
N ILE A 274 2.34 -21.12 -12.81
CA ILE A 274 1.76 -21.96 -11.75
C ILE A 274 1.53 -21.12 -10.49
N GLY A 275 2.52 -20.34 -10.07
CA GLY A 275 2.39 -19.46 -8.91
C GLY A 275 1.25 -18.44 -9.06
N GLN A 276 1.02 -17.93 -10.28
CA GLN A 276 -0.09 -17.01 -10.56
C GLN A 276 -1.46 -17.72 -10.44
N VAL A 277 -1.57 -18.96 -10.93
CA VAL A 277 -2.80 -19.74 -10.77
C VAL A 277 -3.06 -20.04 -9.28
N VAL A 278 -2.03 -20.50 -8.56
CA VAL A 278 -2.13 -20.76 -7.11
C VAL A 278 -2.53 -19.49 -6.36
N LEU A 279 -1.99 -18.34 -6.72
CA LEU A 279 -2.38 -17.05 -6.12
C LEU A 279 -3.88 -16.80 -6.33
N TYR A 280 -4.38 -16.86 -7.55
CA TYR A 280 -5.80 -16.59 -7.83
C TYR A 280 -6.73 -17.58 -7.09
N LEU A 281 -6.42 -18.87 -7.12
CA LEU A 281 -7.21 -19.88 -6.40
C LEU A 281 -7.18 -19.63 -4.89
N THR A 282 -6.03 -19.26 -4.33
CA THR A 282 -5.92 -18.92 -2.91
C THR A 282 -6.76 -17.69 -2.55
N LEU A 283 -6.68 -16.61 -3.35
CA LEU A 283 -7.49 -15.41 -3.09
C LEU A 283 -8.99 -15.69 -3.16
N LEU A 284 -9.44 -16.47 -4.15
CA LEU A 284 -10.84 -16.90 -4.24
C LEU A 284 -11.24 -17.76 -3.03
N GLY A 285 -10.40 -18.70 -2.64
CA GLY A 285 -10.61 -19.55 -1.45
C GLY A 285 -10.70 -18.72 -0.18
N VAL A 286 -9.83 -17.73 -0.01
CA VAL A 286 -9.85 -16.80 1.14
C VAL A 286 -11.13 -15.95 1.12
N MET A 287 -11.52 -15.38 0.00
CA MET A 287 -12.77 -14.62 -0.12
C MET A 287 -13.99 -15.50 0.23
N TRP A 288 -14.01 -16.74 -0.21
CA TRP A 288 -15.06 -17.69 0.14
C TRP A 288 -15.06 -18.04 1.62
N LEU A 289 -13.87 -18.28 2.22
CA LEU A 289 -13.73 -18.62 3.63
C LEU A 289 -14.17 -17.48 4.56
N TRP A 290 -13.85 -16.23 4.21
CA TRP A 290 -14.25 -15.02 4.95
C TRP A 290 -15.56 -14.39 4.45
N ARG A 291 -16.34 -15.03 3.58
CA ARG A 291 -17.58 -14.47 3.01
C ARG A 291 -18.63 -14.06 4.06
N ARG A 292 -18.56 -14.63 5.27
CA ARG A 292 -19.44 -14.30 6.41
C ARG A 292 -18.82 -13.35 7.42
N ALA A 293 -17.57 -12.99 7.26
CA ALA A 293 -16.87 -12.04 8.12
C ALA A 293 -17.23 -10.57 7.77
N ASP A 294 -16.83 -9.66 8.65
CA ASP A 294 -16.78 -8.23 8.27
C ASP A 294 -15.91 -8.04 7.03
N ARG A 295 -16.33 -7.17 6.13
CA ARG A 295 -15.65 -7.01 4.83
C ARG A 295 -14.25 -6.43 4.95
N ILE A 296 -13.96 -5.66 6.00
CA ILE A 296 -12.61 -5.17 6.27
C ILE A 296 -11.70 -6.31 6.75
N ASP A 297 -12.24 -7.27 7.52
CA ASP A 297 -11.51 -8.47 7.89
C ASP A 297 -11.24 -9.35 6.65
N MET A 298 -12.19 -9.44 5.71
CA MET A 298 -11.99 -10.14 4.44
C MET A 298 -10.90 -9.45 3.60
N ILE A 299 -10.90 -8.11 3.51
CA ILE A 299 -9.84 -7.36 2.83
C ILE A 299 -8.47 -7.65 3.46
N SER A 300 -8.38 -7.61 4.80
CA SER A 300 -7.14 -7.95 5.51
C SER A 300 -6.67 -9.37 5.20
N ALA A 301 -7.59 -10.35 5.22
CA ALA A 301 -7.27 -11.75 4.91
C ALA A 301 -6.77 -11.92 3.47
N VAL A 302 -7.43 -11.27 2.50
CA VAL A 302 -7.04 -11.32 1.07
C VAL A 302 -5.66 -10.71 0.86
N LEU A 303 -5.37 -9.54 1.46
CA LEU A 303 -4.06 -8.90 1.33
C LEU A 303 -2.94 -9.70 2.01
N LEU A 304 -3.19 -10.28 3.18
CA LEU A 304 -2.22 -11.15 3.84
C LEU A 304 -2.00 -12.44 3.05
N ALA A 305 -3.05 -13.06 2.53
CA ALA A 305 -2.94 -14.23 1.67
C ALA A 305 -2.16 -13.93 0.38
N PHE A 306 -2.38 -12.74 -0.20
CA PHE A 306 -1.58 -12.28 -1.34
C PHE A 306 -0.09 -12.28 -0.99
N MET A 307 0.30 -11.69 0.16
CA MET A 307 1.69 -11.65 0.59
C MET A 307 2.30 -13.04 0.81
N VAL A 308 1.49 -14.00 1.27
CA VAL A 308 1.96 -15.38 1.54
C VAL A 308 2.25 -16.16 0.27
N VAL A 309 1.40 -16.01 -0.77
CA VAL A 309 1.45 -16.91 -1.94
C VAL A 309 1.90 -16.24 -3.22
N THR A 310 2.02 -14.92 -3.27
CA THR A 310 2.40 -14.22 -4.51
C THR A 310 3.74 -14.70 -5.05
N PRO A 311 3.85 -15.02 -6.34
CA PRO A 311 5.14 -15.28 -6.98
C PRO A 311 5.94 -14.02 -7.26
N ARG A 312 5.38 -12.85 -7.03
CA ARG A 312 5.90 -11.57 -7.45
C ARG A 312 5.66 -10.53 -6.38
N MET A 313 6.70 -9.98 -5.81
CA MET A 313 6.59 -9.01 -4.74
C MET A 313 7.79 -8.07 -4.70
N GLY A 314 7.49 -6.78 -4.49
CA GLY A 314 8.43 -5.78 -4.02
C GLY A 314 8.16 -5.45 -2.55
N ALA A 315 9.17 -5.03 -1.81
CA ALA A 315 9.06 -4.72 -0.37
C ALA A 315 7.99 -3.64 -0.07
N GLN A 316 7.71 -2.75 -1.02
CA GLN A 316 6.67 -1.71 -0.93
C GLN A 316 5.26 -2.30 -0.77
N TYR A 317 4.99 -3.52 -1.23
CA TYR A 317 3.66 -4.15 -1.13
C TYR A 317 3.28 -4.47 0.31
N LEU A 318 4.26 -4.56 1.23
CA LEU A 318 3.98 -4.72 2.66
C LEU A 318 3.13 -3.58 3.24
N LEU A 319 3.08 -2.42 2.60
CA LEU A 319 2.19 -1.34 3.01
C LEU A 319 0.71 -1.66 2.77
N TRP A 320 0.34 -2.53 1.82
CA TRP A 320 -1.05 -2.74 1.41
C TRP A 320 -1.95 -3.20 2.55
N PHE A 321 -1.47 -4.09 3.42
CA PHE A 321 -2.27 -4.60 4.55
C PHE A 321 -2.23 -3.70 5.80
N VAL A 322 -1.24 -2.81 5.91
CA VAL A 322 -0.98 -2.02 7.13
C VAL A 322 -2.19 -1.19 7.58
N PRO A 323 -2.87 -0.39 6.72
CA PRO A 323 -4.02 0.40 7.13
C PRO A 323 -5.16 -0.46 7.70
N PHE A 324 -5.39 -1.62 7.11
CA PHE A 324 -6.47 -2.53 7.48
C PHE A 324 -6.18 -3.28 8.78
N LEU A 325 -4.95 -3.78 8.97
CA LEU A 325 -4.54 -4.43 10.21
C LEU A 325 -4.46 -3.45 11.39
N ILE A 326 -4.08 -2.19 11.16
CA ILE A 326 -4.10 -1.16 12.20
C ILE A 326 -5.54 -0.80 12.55
N ALA A 327 -6.43 -0.70 11.56
CA ALA A 327 -7.84 -0.37 11.81
C ALA A 327 -8.58 -1.50 12.55
N ARG A 328 -8.27 -2.75 12.23
CA ARG A 328 -8.90 -3.93 12.84
C ARG A 328 -7.84 -4.97 13.26
N PRO A 329 -7.09 -4.70 14.34
CA PRO A 329 -5.98 -5.55 14.74
C PRO A 329 -6.44 -6.95 15.18
N THR A 330 -5.64 -7.95 14.84
CA THR A 330 -5.68 -9.31 15.38
C THR A 330 -4.59 -9.45 16.44
N PHE A 331 -4.54 -10.59 17.11
CA PHE A 331 -3.51 -10.87 18.11
C PHE A 331 -2.09 -10.76 17.52
N PHE A 332 -1.89 -11.28 16.31
CA PHE A 332 -0.58 -11.28 15.65
C PHE A 332 -0.33 -10.06 14.72
N SER A 333 -1.23 -9.09 14.64
CA SER A 333 -1.04 -7.91 13.78
C SER A 333 0.23 -7.13 14.06
N ARG A 334 0.55 -6.92 15.35
CA ARG A 334 1.76 -6.18 15.75
C ARG A 334 3.04 -6.95 15.41
N PRO A 335 3.20 -8.24 15.80
CA PRO A 335 4.33 -9.05 15.35
C PRO A 335 4.50 -9.06 13.84
N ALA A 336 3.42 -9.20 13.07
CA ALA A 336 3.46 -9.20 11.61
C ALA A 336 3.97 -7.87 11.04
N MET A 337 3.44 -6.74 11.54
CA MET A 337 3.88 -5.42 11.10
C MET A 337 5.34 -5.13 11.52
N TRP A 338 5.75 -5.51 12.72
CA TRP A 338 7.12 -5.26 13.20
C TRP A 338 8.15 -6.11 12.45
N LEU A 339 7.86 -7.39 12.25
CA LEU A 339 8.76 -8.27 11.52
C LEU A 339 8.85 -7.88 10.04
N SER A 340 7.73 -7.49 9.43
CA SER A 340 7.71 -6.93 8.08
C SER A 340 8.50 -5.62 7.98
N ALA A 341 8.37 -4.74 8.98
CA ALA A 341 9.12 -3.48 9.05
C ALA A 341 10.62 -3.73 9.23
N LEU A 342 11.01 -4.70 10.05
CA LEU A 342 12.42 -5.08 10.24
C LEU A 342 12.99 -5.62 8.93
N TRP A 343 12.29 -6.55 8.28
CA TRP A 343 12.73 -7.11 7.00
C TRP A 343 12.85 -6.03 5.91
N ALA A 344 11.84 -5.17 5.76
CA ALA A 344 11.90 -4.06 4.83
C ALA A 344 13.01 -3.06 5.15
N GLY A 345 13.22 -2.76 6.44
CA GLY A 345 14.28 -1.88 6.91
C GLY A 345 15.68 -2.40 6.61
N LEU A 346 15.90 -3.71 6.70
CA LEU A 346 17.16 -4.32 6.24
C LEU A 346 17.40 -4.08 4.74
N GLY A 347 16.37 -4.16 3.91
CA GLY A 347 16.47 -3.82 2.48
C GLY A 347 16.70 -2.32 2.24
N TYR A 348 15.79 -1.49 2.75
CA TYR A 348 15.78 -0.04 2.47
C TYR A 348 16.91 0.76 3.12
N ILE A 349 17.47 0.29 4.24
CA ILE A 349 18.44 1.05 5.00
C ILE A 349 19.80 0.36 4.98
N TYR A 350 19.85 -0.91 5.41
CA TYR A 350 21.12 -1.61 5.57
C TYR A 350 21.75 -1.96 4.22
N LEU A 351 21.00 -2.62 3.32
CA LEU A 351 21.56 -3.01 2.02
C LEU A 351 21.91 -1.81 1.14
N THR A 352 21.07 -0.77 1.13
CA THR A 352 21.31 0.44 0.34
C THR A 352 22.50 1.26 0.82
N HIS A 353 22.97 1.01 2.05
CA HIS A 353 24.21 1.62 2.56
C HIS A 353 25.45 1.14 1.79
N PHE A 354 25.43 -0.08 1.24
CA PHE A 354 26.56 -0.66 0.51
C PHE A 354 26.63 -0.20 -0.96
N ASN A 355 25.83 0.73 -1.40
CA ASN A 355 25.64 1.15 -2.79
C ASN A 355 25.03 0.04 -3.70
N ASP A 356 24.91 0.30 -4.99
CA ASP A 356 24.30 -0.64 -5.94
C ASP A 356 25.05 -1.97 -6.01
N THR A 357 26.39 -1.94 -6.09
CA THR A 357 27.22 -3.15 -6.16
C THR A 357 27.07 -4.01 -4.91
N GLY A 358 27.16 -3.42 -3.73
CA GLY A 358 26.99 -4.11 -2.47
C GLY A 358 25.57 -4.64 -2.29
N TRP A 359 24.55 -3.93 -2.78
CA TRP A 359 23.17 -4.39 -2.75
C TRP A 359 23.00 -5.68 -3.57
N TRP A 360 23.47 -5.70 -4.82
CA TRP A 360 23.40 -6.88 -5.69
C TRP A 360 24.17 -8.09 -5.15
N GLN A 361 25.26 -7.88 -4.44
CA GLN A 361 26.03 -8.95 -3.80
C GLN A 361 25.32 -9.54 -2.57
N ASN A 362 24.54 -8.75 -1.86
CA ASN A 362 23.99 -9.12 -0.55
C ASN A 362 22.47 -9.37 -0.55
N HIS A 363 21.71 -8.96 -1.57
CA HIS A 363 20.26 -9.06 -1.57
C HIS A 363 19.72 -10.49 -1.46
N GLN A 364 20.47 -11.50 -1.88
CA GLN A 364 20.01 -12.89 -1.90
C GLN A 364 19.71 -13.44 -0.51
N TRP A 365 20.54 -13.17 0.51
CA TRP A 365 20.26 -13.59 1.87
C TRP A 365 19.05 -12.83 2.43
N TRP A 366 18.94 -11.54 2.13
CA TRP A 366 17.80 -10.72 2.53
C TRP A 366 16.50 -11.25 1.91
N SER A 367 16.46 -11.50 0.63
CA SER A 367 15.32 -12.08 -0.08
C SER A 367 14.89 -13.42 0.55
N ARG A 368 15.84 -14.33 0.81
CA ARG A 368 15.55 -15.64 1.43
C ARG A 368 15.05 -15.50 2.87
N SER A 369 15.56 -14.54 3.64
CA SER A 369 15.13 -14.32 5.03
C SER A 369 13.65 -13.92 5.15
N SER A 370 13.02 -13.45 4.07
CA SER A 370 11.59 -13.14 4.03
C SER A 370 10.69 -14.32 4.44
N ILE A 371 11.16 -15.55 4.30
CA ILE A 371 10.43 -16.75 4.72
C ILE A 371 10.05 -16.72 6.21
N VAL A 372 10.81 -16.03 7.05
CA VAL A 372 10.53 -15.88 8.48
C VAL A 372 9.29 -15.00 8.73
N VAL A 373 8.98 -14.09 7.79
CA VAL A 373 7.82 -13.20 7.88
C VAL A 373 6.52 -13.94 7.55
N ILE A 374 6.57 -14.91 6.63
CA ILE A 374 5.39 -15.62 6.10
C ILE A 374 4.51 -16.26 7.20
N PRO A 375 5.03 -17.05 8.15
CA PRO A 375 4.19 -17.66 9.19
C PRO A 375 3.46 -16.61 10.03
N VAL A 376 4.10 -15.50 10.33
CA VAL A 376 3.51 -14.45 11.16
C VAL A 376 2.40 -13.70 10.40
N LEU A 377 2.53 -13.53 9.07
CA LEU A 377 1.46 -13.01 8.23
C LEU A 377 0.25 -13.94 8.21
N VAL A 378 0.46 -15.26 8.13
CA VAL A 378 -0.63 -16.25 8.22
C VAL A 378 -1.33 -16.17 9.56
N LEU A 379 -0.58 -16.09 10.67
CA LEU A 379 -1.13 -15.96 12.02
C LEU A 379 -1.87 -14.62 12.23
N ALA A 380 -1.46 -13.57 11.53
CA ALA A 380 -2.11 -12.27 11.59
C ALA A 380 -3.45 -12.20 10.86
N MET A 381 -3.82 -13.20 10.06
CA MET A 381 -5.15 -13.25 9.45
C MET A 381 -6.25 -13.26 10.52
N PRO A 382 -7.44 -12.69 10.26
CA PRO A 382 -8.52 -12.60 11.24
C PRO A 382 -9.30 -13.92 11.40
N TRP A 383 -8.60 -15.01 11.77
CA TRP A 383 -9.14 -16.37 11.86
C TRP A 383 -10.34 -16.51 12.79
N SER A 384 -10.29 -15.88 13.96
CA SER A 384 -11.37 -15.93 14.95
C SER A 384 -12.64 -15.19 14.50
N ARG A 385 -12.52 -14.25 13.56
CA ARG A 385 -13.63 -13.42 13.07
C ARG A 385 -14.25 -13.89 11.75
N ARG A 386 -13.80 -15.01 11.18
CA ARG A 386 -14.29 -15.52 9.89
C ARG A 386 -15.76 -15.95 9.91
N ILE A 387 -16.32 -16.27 11.09
CA ILE A 387 -17.68 -16.81 11.27
C ILE A 387 -18.61 -15.83 11.99
N SER A 388 -18.10 -14.74 12.58
CA SER A 388 -18.83 -13.91 13.55
C SER A 388 -19.94 -12.99 13.01
N ALA A 389 -20.20 -12.97 11.69
CA ALA A 389 -21.22 -12.07 11.12
C ALA A 389 -22.62 -12.68 11.01
N GLY A 390 -22.83 -13.91 11.52
CA GLY A 390 -24.09 -14.65 11.33
C GLY A 390 -24.96 -14.82 12.59
N THR A 391 -24.44 -14.55 13.77
CA THR A 391 -25.21 -14.60 15.00
C THR A 391 -25.51 -13.17 15.45
N GLY A 392 -26.72 -12.71 15.15
CA GLY A 392 -27.27 -11.43 15.68
C GLY A 392 -27.51 -11.49 17.19
N GLU A 393 -26.64 -12.13 17.96
CA GLU A 393 -26.62 -11.99 19.40
C GLU A 393 -25.90 -10.69 19.74
N PRO A 394 -26.60 -9.74 20.39
CA PRO A 394 -25.94 -8.59 20.97
C PRO A 394 -24.86 -9.10 21.93
N ALA A 395 -23.64 -8.53 21.83
CA ALA A 395 -22.57 -8.85 22.76
C ALA A 395 -23.14 -8.82 24.20
N PRO A 396 -22.84 -9.83 25.04
CA PRO A 396 -23.36 -9.86 26.41
C PRO A 396 -22.99 -8.52 27.07
N VAL A 397 -24.03 -7.80 27.50
CA VAL A 397 -23.89 -6.57 28.26
C VAL A 397 -23.15 -6.98 29.54
N ARG A 398 -21.89 -6.58 29.66
CA ARG A 398 -21.20 -6.71 30.95
C ARG A 398 -22.04 -5.96 31.99
N PRO A 399 -22.46 -6.60 33.07
CA PRO A 399 -23.16 -5.89 34.12
C PRO A 399 -22.25 -4.74 34.60
N GLU A 400 -22.82 -3.54 34.67
CA GLU A 400 -22.13 -2.39 35.25
C GLU A 400 -21.73 -2.76 36.70
N PRO A 401 -20.50 -2.44 37.12
CA PRO A 401 -20.12 -2.62 38.49
C PRO A 401 -21.06 -1.78 39.36
N LEU A 402 -21.76 -2.44 40.27
CA LEU A 402 -22.58 -1.80 41.28
C LEU A 402 -21.75 -0.73 42.02
N THR A 403 -22.04 0.53 41.75
CA THR A 403 -21.51 1.64 42.55
C THR A 403 -22.08 1.50 43.94
N VAL A 404 -21.30 0.96 44.87
CA VAL A 404 -21.57 1.04 46.30
C VAL A 404 -21.31 2.48 46.70
N THR A 405 -22.40 3.27 46.81
CA THR A 405 -22.38 4.54 47.52
C THR A 405 -22.13 4.29 49.00
N ARG A 406 -21.01 4.77 49.50
CA ARG A 406 -20.73 5.05 50.89
C ARG A 406 -20.83 6.54 51.12
#